data_4e6db274a02086d388c12262bbba802b
#
_entry.id   4e6db274a02086d388c12262bbba802b
#
_cell.length_a   1.000
_cell.length_b   1.000
_cell.length_c   1.000
_cell.angle_alpha   90.00
_cell.angle_beta   90.00
_cell.angle_gamma   90.00
#
_symmetry.space_group_name_H-M   'P 1'
#
loop_
_entity.id
_entity.type
_entity.pdbx_description
1 polymer ?
#
loop_
_entity_poly.entity_id
_entity_poly.type
_entity_poly.pdbx_seq_one_letter_code
_entity_poly.pdbx_strand_id
1 'polypeptide(L)'
;MTKHVHGGNIYTYKNCLDFSANCNPLGTPESVKQAVRDSLEYMKDYPQVGYAPLKKAIAEYEGVASESVICGNGAAELVFSLCQAVKPKKALIPVPTFAEYEQALTSCGCEVEHVLLREEEGFSLQDSFINWLHRDLDMVFLCNPNNPTGISIDREFLFRVLRVCREMDILLVVDECFLDFMEEPGRYTLKAQLSRYHNLFLLKAFTKRYAMAGIRLGYGITENTELLDAMTQVTQPWNISVMAQAAGIAALKETAYVEEGRQMVFREAKYLKEELQRLGMEVFPSEANYIFFHGPENLFEICVEQGVLIRDCSNYSGLRKGYYRVAGRTHEENQELIRAMRDGTTKAAVAHAEVLKEEEQA
;
A
#
# COMPACT_ATOMS: atom_id res chain seq x y z
N MET A 1 17.64 -0.28 -16.69
CA MET A 1 17.02 0.11 -15.41
C MET A 1 15.54 0.34 -15.70
N THR A 2 14.68 -0.55 -15.27
CA THR A 2 13.24 -0.34 -15.29
C THR A 2 12.94 0.87 -14.40
N LYS A 3 12.38 1.94 -14.98
CA LYS A 3 11.91 3.09 -14.18
C LYS A 3 10.83 2.58 -13.24
N HIS A 4 11.06 2.65 -11.93
CA HIS A 4 10.00 2.42 -10.95
C HIS A 4 8.94 3.52 -11.12
N VAL A 5 7.82 3.16 -11.73
CA VAL A 5 6.69 4.07 -11.93
C VAL A 5 5.73 3.89 -10.76
N HIS A 6 5.39 4.96 -10.07
CA HIS A 6 4.47 4.98 -8.93
C HIS A 6 3.21 5.77 -9.26
N GLY A 7 2.13 5.54 -8.51
CA GLY A 7 0.98 6.44 -8.48
C GLY A 7 1.32 7.79 -7.81
N GLY A 8 0.44 8.77 -7.96
CA GLY A 8 0.61 10.11 -7.38
C GLY A 8 1.56 11.04 -8.14
N ASN A 9 1.85 10.75 -9.41
CA ASN A 9 2.73 11.59 -10.25
C ASN A 9 2.01 12.82 -10.81
N ILE A 10 1.43 13.63 -9.93
CA ILE A 10 0.73 14.88 -10.27
C ILE A 10 1.65 15.96 -10.83
N TYR A 11 2.97 15.83 -10.66
CA TYR A 11 3.96 16.78 -11.15
C TYR A 11 4.19 16.66 -12.67
N THR A 12 4.07 15.44 -13.20
CA THR A 12 4.12 15.18 -14.64
C THR A 12 2.74 15.39 -15.28
N TYR A 13 1.69 14.87 -14.64
CA TYR A 13 0.31 14.94 -15.12
C TYR A 13 -0.44 16.07 -14.41
N LYS A 14 -0.01 17.31 -14.73
CA LYS A 14 -0.62 18.53 -14.18
C LYS A 14 -2.08 18.65 -14.63
N ASN A 15 -2.94 19.10 -13.73
CA ASN A 15 -4.38 19.29 -13.97
C ASN A 15 -5.21 18.01 -14.17
N CYS A 16 -4.64 16.83 -13.87
CA CYS A 16 -5.42 15.60 -13.77
C CYS A 16 -5.95 15.40 -12.35
N LEU A 17 -7.20 14.98 -12.27
CA LEU A 17 -7.76 14.46 -11.02
C LEU A 17 -7.11 13.10 -10.71
N ASP A 18 -6.43 12.99 -9.58
CA ASP A 18 -5.55 11.84 -9.27
C ASP A 18 -6.29 10.69 -8.58
N PHE A 19 -6.53 9.59 -9.29
CA PHE A 19 -7.01 8.31 -8.77
C PHE A 19 -5.90 7.26 -8.62
N SER A 20 -4.66 7.61 -8.94
CA SER A 20 -3.52 6.69 -8.87
C SER A 20 -2.95 6.53 -7.47
N ALA A 21 -3.17 7.52 -6.57
CA ALA A 21 -2.73 7.52 -5.18
C ALA A 21 -3.87 7.09 -4.24
N ASN A 22 -3.65 6.04 -3.44
CA ASN A 22 -4.66 5.40 -2.59
C ASN A 22 -4.70 6.01 -1.18
N CYS A 23 -4.95 7.31 -1.06
CA CYS A 23 -5.11 7.98 0.23
C CYS A 23 -6.58 8.08 0.62
N ASN A 24 -6.85 8.33 1.92
CA ASN A 24 -8.19 8.56 2.43
C ASN A 24 -8.86 9.71 1.65
N PRO A 25 -10.06 9.50 1.07
CA PRO A 25 -10.75 10.49 0.25
C PRO A 25 -11.15 11.77 1.01
N LEU A 26 -11.25 11.72 2.32
CA LEU A 26 -11.56 12.89 3.17
C LEU A 26 -10.42 13.92 3.22
N GLY A 27 -9.22 13.58 2.72
CA GLY A 27 -8.03 14.44 2.79
C GLY A 27 -7.42 14.48 4.20
N THR A 28 -6.35 15.25 4.40
CA THR A 28 -5.68 15.33 5.71
C THR A 28 -6.55 16.05 6.75
N PRO A 29 -6.77 15.47 7.96
CA PRO A 29 -7.56 16.10 9.01
C PRO A 29 -7.02 17.49 9.40
N GLU A 30 -7.91 18.43 9.72
CA GLU A 30 -7.50 19.80 10.06
C GLU A 30 -6.68 19.86 11.35
N SER A 31 -6.96 19.03 12.34
CA SER A 31 -6.15 18.89 13.56
C SER A 31 -4.69 18.50 13.25
N VAL A 32 -4.49 17.63 12.26
CA VAL A 32 -3.16 17.22 11.80
C VAL A 32 -2.45 18.39 11.11
N LYS A 33 -3.15 19.12 10.23
CA LYS A 33 -2.59 20.32 9.57
C LYS A 33 -2.24 21.40 10.61
N GLN A 34 -3.08 21.57 11.63
CA GLN A 34 -2.80 22.52 12.71
C GLN A 34 -1.58 22.09 13.52
N ALA A 35 -1.45 20.81 13.89
CA ALA A 35 -0.28 20.31 14.59
C ALA A 35 1.02 20.52 13.79
N VAL A 36 0.97 20.38 12.45
CA VAL A 36 2.10 20.71 11.58
C VAL A 36 2.42 22.21 11.62
N ARG A 37 1.42 23.10 11.51
CA ARG A 37 1.63 24.56 11.61
C ARG A 37 2.28 24.94 12.94
N ASP A 38 1.78 24.40 14.05
CA ASP A 38 2.30 24.69 15.39
C ASP A 38 3.74 24.18 15.56
N SER A 39 4.09 23.11 14.87
CA SER A 39 5.44 22.54 14.90
C SER A 39 6.49 23.33 14.11
N LEU A 40 6.11 24.31 13.27
CA LEU A 40 7.04 25.12 12.49
C LEU A 40 7.98 25.94 13.38
N GLU A 41 7.56 26.34 14.58
CA GLU A 41 8.41 27.05 15.56
C GLU A 41 9.65 26.23 15.97
N TYR A 42 9.58 24.89 15.84
CA TYR A 42 10.66 23.95 16.20
C TYR A 42 11.54 23.57 15.01
N MET A 43 11.37 24.15 13.82
CA MET A 43 12.18 23.83 12.62
C MET A 43 13.67 24.08 12.82
N LYS A 44 14.06 24.97 13.73
CA LYS A 44 15.45 25.31 14.07
C LYS A 44 16.13 24.23 14.92
N ASP A 45 15.36 23.35 15.55
CA ASP A 45 15.85 22.35 16.49
C ASP A 45 15.88 20.95 15.83
N TYR A 46 16.86 20.14 16.17
CA TYR A 46 16.84 18.73 15.76
C TYR A 46 15.67 18.00 16.40
N PRO A 47 15.03 17.06 15.67
CA PRO A 47 14.00 16.20 16.25
C PRO A 47 14.58 15.38 17.41
N GLN A 48 13.72 14.97 18.36
CA GLN A 48 14.13 14.06 19.40
C GLN A 48 14.57 12.71 18.83
N VAL A 49 15.79 12.27 19.12
CA VAL A 49 16.28 10.94 18.77
C VAL A 49 15.41 9.88 19.46
N GLY A 50 14.98 8.86 18.68
CA GLY A 50 14.12 7.80 19.18
C GLY A 50 12.66 8.17 19.35
N TYR A 51 12.27 9.44 19.05
CA TYR A 51 10.87 9.92 18.92
C TYR A 51 9.90 9.38 20.00
N ALA A 52 10.35 9.37 21.27
CA ALA A 52 9.64 8.74 22.38
C ALA A 52 8.15 9.17 22.53
N PRO A 53 7.75 10.45 22.39
CA PRO A 53 6.34 10.84 22.45
C PRO A 53 5.49 10.20 21.33
N LEU A 54 6.03 10.08 20.11
CA LEU A 54 5.36 9.44 18.99
C LEU A 54 5.24 7.93 19.21
N LYS A 55 6.31 7.26 19.65
CA LYS A 55 6.28 5.82 20.00
C LYS A 55 5.24 5.53 21.06
N LYS A 56 5.17 6.36 22.11
CA LYS A 56 4.16 6.22 23.16
C LYS A 56 2.75 6.32 22.61
N ALA A 57 2.49 7.33 21.78
CA ALA A 57 1.16 7.52 21.17
C ALA A 57 0.77 6.35 20.24
N ILE A 58 1.71 5.81 19.46
CA ILE A 58 1.48 4.62 18.63
C ILE A 58 1.22 3.40 19.51
N ALA A 59 2.02 3.19 20.56
CA ALA A 59 1.88 2.08 21.48
C ALA A 59 0.52 2.07 22.19
N GLU A 60 0.06 3.23 22.65
CA GLU A 60 -1.28 3.41 23.23
C GLU A 60 -2.38 3.10 22.23
N TYR A 61 -2.25 3.58 20.98
CA TYR A 61 -3.22 3.34 19.91
C TYR A 61 -3.29 1.85 19.52
N GLU A 62 -2.15 1.19 19.39
CA GLU A 62 -2.06 -0.21 18.98
C GLU A 62 -2.24 -1.20 20.16
N GLY A 63 -2.15 -0.74 21.39
CA GLY A 63 -2.23 -1.59 22.59
C GLY A 63 -1.01 -2.51 22.74
N VAL A 64 0.18 -1.99 22.45
CA VAL A 64 1.48 -2.70 22.54
C VAL A 64 2.46 -1.92 23.41
N ALA A 65 3.63 -2.49 23.73
CA ALA A 65 4.69 -1.78 24.43
C ALA A 65 5.38 -0.75 23.50
N SER A 66 5.85 0.38 24.05
CA SER A 66 6.57 1.39 23.25
C SER A 66 7.88 0.86 22.66
N GLU A 67 8.48 -0.08 23.35
CA GLU A 67 9.72 -0.78 22.96
C GLU A 67 9.53 -1.66 21.73
N SER A 68 8.28 -2.11 21.48
CA SER A 68 7.92 -2.93 20.32
C SER A 68 7.71 -2.11 19.03
N VAL A 69 7.80 -0.77 19.11
CA VAL A 69 7.51 0.14 17.99
C VAL A 69 8.78 0.75 17.42
N ILE A 70 8.89 0.76 16.10
CA ILE A 70 9.89 1.54 15.35
C ILE A 70 9.18 2.43 14.34
N CYS A 71 9.63 3.71 14.18
CA CYS A 71 9.08 4.62 13.20
C CYS A 71 10.06 4.86 12.05
N GLY A 72 9.50 5.11 10.86
CA GLY A 72 10.28 5.39 9.65
C GLY A 72 9.72 6.57 8.85
N ASN A 73 10.56 7.16 8.03
CA ASN A 73 10.22 8.20 7.06
C ASN A 73 9.34 7.60 5.94
N GLY A 74 8.10 7.26 6.30
CA GLY A 74 7.20 6.40 5.55
C GLY A 74 7.49 4.91 5.79
N ALA A 75 6.51 4.06 5.53
CA ALA A 75 6.67 2.61 5.63
C ALA A 75 7.78 2.07 4.71
N ALA A 76 8.04 2.72 3.58
CA ALA A 76 9.10 2.33 2.67
C ALA A 76 10.50 2.36 3.31
N GLU A 77 10.84 3.38 4.12
CA GLU A 77 12.11 3.38 4.85
C GLU A 77 12.25 2.15 5.75
N LEU A 78 11.16 1.73 6.40
CA LEU A 78 11.19 0.55 7.27
C LEU A 78 11.40 -0.75 6.49
N VAL A 79 10.85 -0.87 5.28
CA VAL A 79 11.12 -2.01 4.39
C VAL A 79 12.61 -2.09 4.08
N PHE A 80 13.23 -0.97 3.68
CA PHE A 80 14.66 -0.92 3.38
C PHE A 80 15.53 -1.16 4.62
N SER A 81 15.24 -0.50 5.74
CA SER A 81 16.02 -0.68 6.98
C SER A 81 15.90 -2.10 7.54
N LEU A 82 14.72 -2.73 7.41
CA LEU A 82 14.51 -4.14 7.78
C LEU A 82 15.41 -5.06 6.94
N CYS A 83 15.42 -4.91 5.62
CA CYS A 83 16.27 -5.70 4.74
C CYS A 83 17.77 -5.47 5.02
N GLN A 84 18.18 -4.21 5.28
CA GLN A 84 19.56 -3.87 5.63
C GLN A 84 19.99 -4.40 7.00
N ALA A 85 19.07 -4.48 7.96
CA ALA A 85 19.34 -5.02 9.30
C ALA A 85 19.46 -6.54 9.27
N VAL A 86 18.53 -7.23 8.62
CA VAL A 86 18.48 -8.70 8.55
C VAL A 86 19.50 -9.25 7.55
N LYS A 87 19.73 -8.55 6.42
CA LYS A 87 20.56 -9.00 5.30
C LYS A 87 20.20 -10.41 4.83
N PRO A 88 18.91 -10.64 4.47
CA PRO A 88 18.47 -11.95 4.06
C PRO A 88 19.24 -12.39 2.81
N LYS A 89 19.59 -13.68 2.73
CA LYS A 89 20.20 -14.27 1.55
C LYS A 89 19.14 -14.66 0.53
N LYS A 90 18.01 -15.15 1.02
CA LYS A 90 16.88 -15.58 0.19
C LYS A 90 15.54 -15.16 0.82
N ALA A 91 14.65 -14.62 -0.02
CA ALA A 91 13.34 -14.21 0.42
C ALA A 91 12.25 -14.64 -0.59
N LEU A 92 11.02 -14.81 -0.10
CA LEU A 92 9.85 -15.18 -0.89
C LEU A 92 8.84 -14.04 -0.89
N ILE A 93 8.35 -13.67 -2.07
CA ILE A 93 7.25 -12.71 -2.24
C ILE A 93 6.19 -13.25 -3.20
N PRO A 94 4.88 -13.17 -2.91
CA PRO A 94 3.85 -13.38 -3.92
C PRO A 94 3.81 -12.17 -4.86
N VAL A 95 3.64 -12.41 -6.17
CA VAL A 95 3.55 -11.35 -7.19
C VAL A 95 2.30 -11.53 -8.04
N PRO A 96 1.60 -10.43 -8.44
CA PRO A 96 1.97 -9.03 -8.26
C PRO A 96 1.82 -8.54 -6.82
N THR A 97 2.77 -7.75 -6.35
CA THR A 97 2.72 -7.07 -5.05
C THR A 97 3.52 -5.76 -5.07
N PHE A 98 3.62 -5.06 -3.96
CA PHE A 98 4.31 -3.78 -3.86
C PHE A 98 5.80 -3.91 -4.21
N ALA A 99 6.24 -3.17 -5.23
CA ALA A 99 7.55 -3.36 -5.88
C ALA A 99 8.74 -3.06 -4.95
N GLU A 100 8.54 -2.25 -3.91
CA GLU A 100 9.57 -1.85 -2.97
C GLU A 100 10.07 -3.00 -2.10
N TYR A 101 9.32 -4.09 -1.94
CA TYR A 101 9.83 -5.28 -1.25
C TYR A 101 10.99 -5.90 -2.03
N GLU A 102 10.79 -6.17 -3.33
CA GLU A 102 11.82 -6.71 -4.19
C GLU A 102 13.00 -5.73 -4.34
N GLN A 103 12.72 -4.43 -4.45
CA GLN A 103 13.75 -3.41 -4.52
C GLN A 103 14.63 -3.38 -3.27
N ALA A 104 14.03 -3.44 -2.08
CA ALA A 104 14.76 -3.45 -0.82
C ALA A 104 15.59 -4.73 -0.65
N LEU A 105 15.00 -5.89 -0.94
CA LEU A 105 15.68 -7.19 -0.90
C LEU A 105 16.86 -7.24 -1.85
N THR A 106 16.68 -6.85 -3.11
CA THR A 106 17.76 -6.85 -4.11
C THR A 106 18.85 -5.82 -3.79
N SER A 107 18.50 -4.70 -3.14
CA SER A 107 19.48 -3.68 -2.73
C SER A 107 20.49 -4.17 -1.69
N CYS A 108 20.15 -5.20 -0.91
CA CYS A 108 21.05 -5.84 0.04
C CYS A 108 21.65 -7.17 -0.48
N GLY A 109 21.44 -7.50 -1.75
CA GLY A 109 22.00 -8.70 -2.40
C GLY A 109 21.21 -9.99 -2.15
N CYS A 110 19.96 -9.88 -1.73
CA CYS A 110 19.06 -11.00 -1.51
C CYS A 110 18.59 -11.62 -2.83
N GLU A 111 18.59 -12.94 -2.90
CA GLU A 111 17.89 -13.71 -3.94
C GLU A 111 16.39 -13.69 -3.63
N VAL A 112 15.56 -13.32 -4.61
CA VAL A 112 14.11 -13.22 -4.41
C VAL A 112 13.40 -14.30 -5.22
N GLU A 113 12.67 -15.16 -4.52
CA GLU A 113 11.76 -16.14 -5.12
C GLU A 113 10.35 -15.54 -5.24
N HIS A 114 9.68 -15.85 -6.36
CA HIS A 114 8.33 -15.35 -6.63
C HIS A 114 7.31 -16.48 -6.63
N VAL A 115 6.17 -16.26 -5.97
CA VAL A 115 4.96 -17.05 -6.14
C VAL A 115 3.97 -16.26 -6.97
N LEU A 116 3.64 -16.75 -8.16
CA LEU A 116 2.69 -16.03 -9.03
C LEU A 116 1.25 -16.17 -8.50
N LEU A 117 0.63 -15.04 -8.17
CA LEU A 117 -0.81 -14.96 -7.96
C LEU A 117 -1.50 -14.96 -9.32
N ARG A 118 -2.42 -15.88 -9.52
CA ARG A 118 -3.03 -16.15 -10.83
C ARG A 118 -4.35 -15.41 -10.99
N GLU A 119 -4.61 -14.93 -12.19
CA GLU A 119 -5.85 -14.25 -12.56
C GLU A 119 -7.06 -15.19 -12.40
N GLU A 120 -6.92 -16.46 -12.82
CA GLU A 120 -7.95 -17.49 -12.71
C GLU A 120 -8.36 -17.78 -11.26
N GLU A 121 -7.48 -17.44 -10.29
CA GLU A 121 -7.70 -17.56 -8.86
C GLU A 121 -8.09 -16.21 -8.22
N GLY A 122 -8.43 -15.20 -9.05
CA GLY A 122 -8.73 -13.84 -8.63
C GLY A 122 -7.58 -13.14 -7.91
N PHE A 123 -6.33 -13.50 -8.23
CA PHE A 123 -5.10 -13.02 -7.56
C PHE A 123 -5.07 -13.29 -6.04
N SER A 124 -5.81 -14.28 -5.58
CA SER A 124 -5.82 -14.70 -4.17
C SER A 124 -4.60 -15.57 -3.84
N LEU A 125 -4.04 -15.38 -2.63
CA LEU A 125 -3.01 -16.25 -2.11
C LEU A 125 -3.62 -17.60 -1.71
N GLN A 126 -3.25 -18.66 -2.43
CA GLN A 126 -3.81 -19.99 -2.25
C GLN A 126 -3.18 -20.74 -1.07
N ASP A 127 -3.89 -21.74 -0.53
CA ASP A 127 -3.38 -22.62 0.54
C ASP A 127 -2.06 -23.31 0.16
N SER A 128 -1.85 -23.57 -1.13
CA SER A 128 -0.63 -24.14 -1.69
C SER A 128 0.62 -23.27 -1.48
N PHE A 129 0.47 -21.98 -1.12
CA PHE A 129 1.59 -21.10 -0.78
C PHE A 129 2.49 -21.67 0.32
N ILE A 130 1.91 -22.41 1.28
CA ILE A 130 2.69 -23.05 2.35
C ILE A 130 3.75 -24.02 1.79
N ASN A 131 3.52 -24.64 0.63
CA ASN A 131 4.47 -25.56 -0.01
C ASN A 131 5.70 -24.85 -0.60
N TRP A 132 5.67 -23.51 -0.73
CA TRP A 132 6.80 -22.71 -1.16
C TRP A 132 7.72 -22.31 -0.01
N LEU A 133 7.29 -22.50 1.25
CA LEU A 133 8.09 -22.21 2.43
C LEU A 133 9.11 -23.33 2.64
N HIS A 134 10.39 -22.98 2.70
CA HIS A 134 11.50 -23.91 2.90
C HIS A 134 12.63 -23.29 3.75
N ARG A 135 13.50 -24.11 4.32
CA ARG A 135 14.50 -23.69 5.31
C ARG A 135 15.62 -22.78 4.78
N ASP A 136 15.74 -22.64 3.46
CA ASP A 136 16.73 -21.75 2.86
C ASP A 136 16.22 -20.29 2.79
N LEU A 137 14.93 -20.06 3.07
CA LEU A 137 14.35 -18.72 3.15
C LEU A 137 14.68 -18.05 4.48
N ASP A 138 15.11 -16.81 4.44
CA ASP A 138 15.31 -15.96 5.62
C ASP A 138 14.10 -15.07 5.89
N MET A 139 13.35 -14.70 4.83
CA MET A 139 12.29 -13.70 4.94
C MET A 139 11.14 -13.97 3.95
N VAL A 140 9.92 -13.66 4.39
CA VAL A 140 8.71 -13.67 3.56
C VAL A 140 8.00 -12.33 3.73
N PHE A 141 7.63 -11.67 2.62
CA PHE A 141 6.74 -10.49 2.64
C PHE A 141 5.34 -10.88 2.19
N LEU A 142 4.34 -10.47 2.96
CA LEU A 142 2.93 -10.54 2.59
C LEU A 142 2.30 -9.15 2.74
N CYS A 143 1.57 -8.69 1.73
CA CYS A 143 0.82 -7.44 1.78
C CYS A 143 -0.67 -7.75 2.03
N ASN A 144 -1.27 -7.21 3.08
CA ASN A 144 -2.63 -7.54 3.48
C ASN A 144 -3.44 -6.30 3.90
N PRO A 145 -4.42 -5.85 3.08
CA PRO A 145 -4.73 -6.29 1.71
C PRO A 145 -3.60 -6.03 0.71
N ASN A 146 -3.50 -6.88 -0.31
CA ASN A 146 -2.41 -6.81 -1.28
C ASN A 146 -2.53 -5.61 -2.22
N ASN A 147 -1.44 -4.94 -2.50
CA ASN A 147 -1.31 -3.89 -3.49
C ASN A 147 -0.52 -4.43 -4.71
N PRO A 148 -1.11 -4.50 -5.95
CA PRO A 148 -2.22 -3.69 -6.43
C PRO A 148 -3.61 -4.35 -6.38
N THR A 149 -3.73 -5.64 -6.06
CA THR A 149 -4.95 -6.43 -6.29
C THR A 149 -6.09 -6.08 -5.32
N GLY A 150 -5.76 -5.59 -4.12
CA GLY A 150 -6.74 -5.28 -3.07
C GLY A 150 -7.33 -6.52 -2.39
N ILE A 151 -6.82 -7.71 -2.68
CA ILE A 151 -7.29 -8.96 -2.10
C ILE A 151 -6.67 -9.14 -0.71
N SER A 152 -7.49 -9.49 0.26
CA SER A 152 -7.05 -9.79 1.61
C SER A 152 -6.66 -11.26 1.78
N ILE A 153 -5.85 -11.52 2.80
CA ILE A 153 -5.48 -12.85 3.24
C ILE A 153 -6.18 -13.11 4.58
N ASP A 154 -6.88 -14.21 4.67
CA ASP A 154 -7.58 -14.61 5.90
C ASP A 154 -6.60 -14.80 7.07
N ARG A 155 -7.02 -14.38 8.28
CA ARG A 155 -6.19 -14.44 9.47
C ARG A 155 -5.78 -15.86 9.85
N GLU A 156 -6.65 -16.85 9.63
CA GLU A 156 -6.32 -18.23 9.97
C GLU A 156 -5.26 -18.78 9.02
N PHE A 157 -5.33 -18.39 7.74
CA PHE A 157 -4.28 -18.73 6.79
C PHE A 157 -2.97 -18.01 7.10
N LEU A 158 -3.00 -16.69 7.37
CA LEU A 158 -1.82 -15.93 7.82
C LEU A 158 -1.18 -16.57 9.06
N PHE A 159 -2.00 -17.03 10.00
CA PHE A 159 -1.50 -17.67 11.21
C PHE A 159 -0.85 -19.04 10.91
N ARG A 160 -1.39 -19.82 9.96
CA ARG A 160 -0.73 -21.06 9.50
C ARG A 160 0.63 -20.76 8.88
N VAL A 161 0.71 -19.73 8.02
CA VAL A 161 1.97 -19.28 7.42
C VAL A 161 2.98 -18.87 8.51
N LEU A 162 2.55 -18.04 9.48
CA LEU A 162 3.41 -17.60 10.60
C LEU A 162 3.99 -18.78 11.38
N ARG A 163 3.20 -19.81 11.66
CA ARG A 163 3.66 -21.01 12.37
C ARG A 163 4.72 -21.77 11.58
N VAL A 164 4.49 -21.97 10.28
CA VAL A 164 5.46 -22.65 9.41
C VAL A 164 6.75 -21.83 9.29
N CYS A 165 6.64 -20.50 9.13
CA CYS A 165 7.79 -19.60 9.13
C CYS A 165 8.60 -19.73 10.43
N ARG A 166 7.94 -19.83 11.61
CA ARG A 166 8.63 -20.04 12.88
C ARG A 166 9.37 -21.37 12.95
N GLU A 167 8.76 -22.47 12.46
CA GLU A 167 9.38 -23.81 12.46
C GLU A 167 10.60 -23.88 11.53
N MET A 168 10.70 -22.96 10.57
CA MET A 168 11.77 -22.86 9.57
C MET A 168 12.76 -21.72 9.83
N ASP A 169 12.57 -20.95 10.91
CA ASP A 169 13.37 -19.77 11.29
C ASP A 169 13.29 -18.63 10.24
N ILE A 170 12.12 -18.44 9.65
CA ILE A 170 11.83 -17.42 8.64
C ILE A 170 11.17 -16.21 9.30
N LEU A 171 11.65 -15.00 9.03
CA LEU A 171 10.96 -13.76 9.41
C LEU A 171 9.77 -13.51 8.50
N LEU A 172 8.58 -13.46 9.07
CA LEU A 172 7.36 -13.08 8.36
C LEU A 172 7.10 -11.57 8.53
N VAL A 173 7.08 -10.85 7.42
CA VAL A 173 6.71 -9.44 7.34
C VAL A 173 5.31 -9.33 6.75
N VAL A 174 4.37 -8.75 7.51
CA VAL A 174 3.02 -8.49 7.01
C VAL A 174 2.81 -6.97 6.90
N ASP A 175 2.63 -6.50 5.68
CA ASP A 175 2.32 -5.10 5.40
C ASP A 175 0.81 -4.86 5.51
N GLU A 176 0.41 -4.18 6.58
CA GLU A 176 -0.97 -3.84 6.92
C GLU A 176 -1.30 -2.36 6.59
N CYS A 177 -0.57 -1.70 5.67
CA CYS A 177 -0.74 -0.27 5.36
C CYS A 177 -2.14 0.10 4.84
N PHE A 178 -2.91 -0.85 4.31
CA PHE A 178 -4.28 -0.65 3.80
C PHE A 178 -5.35 -1.29 4.69
N LEU A 179 -4.96 -2.00 5.74
CA LEU A 179 -5.86 -2.78 6.58
C LEU A 179 -6.98 -1.93 7.21
N ASP A 180 -6.69 -0.69 7.59
CA ASP A 180 -7.66 0.20 8.25
C ASP A 180 -8.87 0.58 7.37
N PHE A 181 -8.80 0.34 6.07
CA PHE A 181 -9.91 0.56 5.15
C PHE A 181 -10.83 -0.65 4.99
N MET A 182 -10.50 -1.78 5.58
CA MET A 182 -11.36 -2.95 5.57
C MET A 182 -12.53 -2.80 6.55
N GLU A 183 -13.63 -3.51 6.30
CA GLU A 183 -14.84 -3.44 7.12
C GLU A 183 -14.57 -3.85 8.57
N GLU A 184 -13.84 -4.95 8.74
CA GLU A 184 -13.47 -5.49 10.05
C GLU A 184 -11.95 -5.74 10.11
N PRO A 185 -11.11 -4.68 10.26
CA PRO A 185 -9.65 -4.82 10.21
C PRO A 185 -9.09 -5.87 11.18
N GLY A 186 -9.73 -5.99 12.35
CA GLY A 186 -9.34 -6.95 13.38
C GLY A 186 -9.40 -8.42 12.96
N ARG A 187 -10.16 -8.75 11.91
CA ARG A 187 -10.27 -10.13 11.38
C ARG A 187 -9.07 -10.54 10.53
N TYR A 188 -8.24 -9.60 10.10
CA TYR A 188 -7.19 -9.84 9.11
C TYR A 188 -5.78 -9.56 9.64
N THR A 189 -5.63 -9.07 10.88
CA THR A 189 -4.33 -8.78 11.50
C THR A 189 -3.80 -9.94 12.32
N LEU A 190 -2.47 -10.08 12.34
CA LEU A 190 -1.76 -10.96 13.27
C LEU A 190 -1.31 -10.25 14.54
N LYS A 191 -1.78 -9.03 14.83
CA LYS A 191 -1.34 -8.23 15.98
C LYS A 191 -1.40 -8.99 17.31
N ALA A 192 -2.45 -9.78 17.54
CA ALA A 192 -2.59 -10.60 18.75
C ALA A 192 -1.52 -11.70 18.90
N GLN A 193 -0.74 -11.98 17.86
CA GLN A 193 0.31 -13.01 17.87
C GLN A 193 1.69 -12.45 18.18
N LEU A 194 1.89 -11.13 18.19
CA LEU A 194 3.18 -10.49 18.42
C LEU A 194 3.89 -11.00 19.68
N SER A 195 3.18 -11.07 20.82
CA SER A 195 3.74 -11.51 22.10
C SER A 195 4.26 -12.95 22.12
N ARG A 196 3.90 -13.77 21.13
CA ARG A 196 4.28 -15.19 21.05
C ARG A 196 5.21 -15.53 19.91
N TYR A 197 5.34 -14.61 18.91
CA TYR A 197 6.05 -14.87 17.67
C TYR A 197 7.05 -13.75 17.37
N HIS A 198 8.30 -13.94 17.82
CA HIS A 198 9.40 -12.99 17.57
C HIS A 198 9.82 -12.93 16.09
N ASN A 199 9.37 -13.90 15.28
CA ASN A 199 9.56 -13.91 13.83
C ASN A 199 8.45 -13.20 13.06
N LEU A 200 7.66 -12.33 13.70
CA LEU A 200 6.62 -11.52 13.09
C LEU A 200 6.97 -10.03 13.14
N PHE A 201 6.91 -9.37 11.98
CA PHE A 201 7.00 -7.92 11.86
C PHE A 201 5.76 -7.39 11.14
N LEU A 202 5.02 -6.49 11.77
CA LEU A 202 3.87 -5.81 11.17
C LEU A 202 4.28 -4.42 10.71
N LEU A 203 4.03 -4.10 9.44
CA LEU A 203 4.30 -2.80 8.84
C LEU A 203 3.02 -2.00 8.69
N LYS A 204 3.03 -0.74 9.10
CA LYS A 204 1.87 0.17 9.04
C LYS A 204 2.27 1.57 8.57
N ALA A 205 1.31 2.32 8.01
CA ALA A 205 1.55 3.66 7.50
C ALA A 205 0.46 4.66 7.90
N PHE A 206 0.87 5.87 8.23
CA PHE A 206 -0.03 7.02 8.34
C PHE A 206 -0.48 7.54 6.97
N THR A 207 0.35 7.31 5.95
CA THR A 207 0.23 7.82 4.58
C THR A 207 -1.18 7.69 4.02
N LYS A 208 -1.76 6.50 4.15
CA LYS A 208 -3.04 6.16 3.50
C LYS A 208 -4.22 6.52 4.38
N ARG A 209 -4.22 6.04 5.60
CA ARG A 209 -5.29 6.20 6.58
C ARG A 209 -5.63 7.66 6.88
N TYR A 210 -4.63 8.53 6.98
CA TYR A 210 -4.80 9.94 7.31
C TYR A 210 -4.49 10.91 6.15
N ALA A 211 -4.38 10.40 4.92
CA ALA A 211 -4.03 11.20 3.74
C ALA A 211 -2.78 12.08 3.95
N MET A 212 -1.74 11.52 4.57
CA MET A 212 -0.51 12.23 4.96
C MET A 212 0.69 11.83 4.08
N ALA A 213 0.48 11.62 2.78
CA ALA A 213 1.53 11.10 1.89
C ALA A 213 2.79 11.99 1.87
N GLY A 214 2.63 13.31 1.90
CA GLY A 214 3.73 14.29 1.91
C GLY A 214 4.48 14.40 3.24
N ILE A 215 3.89 13.96 4.35
CA ILE A 215 4.50 14.00 5.69
C ILE A 215 5.56 12.91 5.86
N ARG A 216 5.41 11.79 5.15
CA ARG A 216 6.35 10.66 5.21
C ARG A 216 6.46 10.05 6.60
N LEU A 217 5.42 9.36 7.07
CA LEU A 217 5.42 8.68 8.37
C LEU A 217 4.85 7.27 8.25
N GLY A 218 5.56 6.30 8.82
CA GLY A 218 5.15 4.90 8.98
C GLY A 218 5.72 4.32 10.25
N TYR A 219 5.28 3.14 10.63
CA TYR A 219 5.80 2.42 11.80
C TYR A 219 5.75 0.91 11.59
N GLY A 220 6.65 0.22 12.28
CA GLY A 220 6.67 -1.22 12.40
C GLY A 220 6.44 -1.65 13.84
N ILE A 221 5.89 -2.85 14.02
CA ILE A 221 5.65 -3.45 15.34
C ILE A 221 6.19 -4.87 15.36
N THR A 222 7.02 -5.18 16.34
CA THR A 222 7.49 -6.54 16.63
C THR A 222 7.91 -6.65 18.10
N GLU A 223 7.82 -7.84 18.66
CA GLU A 223 8.38 -8.14 20.01
C GLU A 223 9.83 -8.63 19.93
N ASN A 224 10.43 -8.64 18.74
CA ASN A 224 11.84 -8.96 18.54
C ASN A 224 12.71 -7.72 18.78
N THR A 225 13.17 -7.54 20.01
CA THR A 225 13.98 -6.38 20.40
C THR A 225 15.34 -6.34 19.70
N GLU A 226 15.95 -7.50 19.45
CA GLU A 226 17.23 -7.60 18.72
C GLU A 226 17.07 -7.10 17.28
N LEU A 227 15.95 -7.42 16.63
CA LEU A 227 15.63 -6.91 15.30
C LEU A 227 15.44 -5.39 15.31
N LEU A 228 14.73 -4.85 16.31
CA LEU A 228 14.52 -3.40 16.44
C LEU A 228 15.84 -2.65 16.68
N ASP A 229 16.73 -3.22 17.49
CA ASP A 229 18.06 -2.67 17.72
C ASP A 229 18.90 -2.68 16.43
N ALA A 230 18.90 -3.79 15.70
CA ALA A 230 19.60 -3.90 14.41
C ALA A 230 19.03 -2.90 13.37
N MET A 231 17.72 -2.74 13.29
CA MET A 231 17.09 -1.74 12.42
C MET A 231 17.47 -0.31 12.83
N THR A 232 17.52 -0.03 14.13
CA THR A 232 17.94 1.28 14.64
C THR A 232 19.39 1.61 14.25
N GLN A 233 20.30 0.62 14.25
CA GLN A 233 21.69 0.82 13.85
C GLN A 233 21.89 1.16 12.38
N VAL A 234 21.01 0.70 11.49
CA VAL A 234 21.09 0.98 10.05
C VAL A 234 20.25 2.20 9.63
N THR A 235 19.41 2.71 10.54
CA THR A 235 18.59 3.89 10.29
C THR A 235 19.33 5.15 10.72
N GLN A 236 19.33 6.19 9.90
CA GLN A 236 19.97 7.45 10.27
C GLN A 236 19.29 8.09 11.48
N PRO A 237 20.03 8.75 12.39
CA PRO A 237 19.43 9.54 13.46
C PRO A 237 18.59 10.68 12.88
N TRP A 238 17.56 11.11 13.61
CA TRP A 238 16.63 12.19 13.20
C TRP A 238 15.85 11.93 11.92
N ASN A 239 15.64 10.66 11.55
CA ASN A 239 14.89 10.27 10.35
C ASN A 239 13.44 10.76 10.32
N ILE A 240 12.84 11.07 11.48
CA ILE A 240 11.47 11.56 11.61
C ILE A 240 11.50 13.05 12.00
N SER A 241 11.08 13.91 11.08
CA SER A 241 11.05 15.37 11.30
C SER A 241 10.11 15.77 12.44
N VAL A 242 10.30 16.96 13.02
CA VAL A 242 9.42 17.49 14.07
C VAL A 242 7.98 17.60 13.58
N MET A 243 7.76 17.99 12.31
CA MET A 243 6.45 18.05 11.69
C MET A 243 5.79 16.68 11.58
N ALA A 244 6.56 15.66 11.20
CA ALA A 244 6.04 14.29 11.08
C ALA A 244 5.66 13.71 12.45
N GLN A 245 6.45 13.98 13.51
CA GLN A 245 6.15 13.56 14.87
C GLN A 245 4.86 14.23 15.37
N ALA A 246 4.72 15.55 15.21
CA ALA A 246 3.53 16.30 15.61
C ALA A 246 2.27 15.82 14.84
N ALA A 247 2.39 15.65 13.52
CA ALA A 247 1.32 15.15 12.68
C ALA A 247 0.86 13.75 13.08
N GLY A 248 1.81 12.83 13.36
CA GLY A 248 1.50 11.46 13.79
C GLY A 248 0.75 11.40 15.11
N ILE A 249 1.20 12.17 16.12
CA ILE A 249 0.54 12.24 17.43
C ILE A 249 -0.88 12.81 17.33
N ALA A 250 -1.08 13.84 16.49
CA ALA A 250 -2.40 14.40 16.25
C ALA A 250 -3.32 13.41 15.51
N ALA A 251 -2.81 12.76 14.46
CA ALA A 251 -3.55 11.82 13.63
C ALA A 251 -4.10 10.62 14.40
N LEU A 252 -3.35 10.08 15.38
CA LEU A 252 -3.79 8.94 16.18
C LEU A 252 -5.03 9.22 17.04
N LYS A 253 -5.39 10.47 17.24
CA LYS A 253 -6.60 10.91 17.97
C LYS A 253 -7.85 10.95 17.08
N GLU A 254 -7.67 10.88 15.76
CA GLU A 254 -8.71 11.04 14.75
C GLU A 254 -9.45 9.72 14.45
N THR A 255 -10.00 9.08 15.48
CA THR A 255 -10.69 7.79 15.32
C THR A 255 -12.00 7.88 14.54
N ALA A 256 -12.79 8.95 14.77
CA ALA A 256 -14.03 9.19 14.04
C ALA A 256 -13.77 9.45 12.55
N TYR A 257 -12.72 10.19 12.22
CA TYR A 257 -12.29 10.44 10.85
C TYR A 257 -11.94 9.13 10.12
N VAL A 258 -11.23 8.21 10.78
CA VAL A 258 -10.87 6.91 10.19
C VAL A 258 -12.12 6.11 9.87
N GLU A 259 -13.10 6.09 10.77
CA GLU A 259 -14.38 5.39 10.56
C GLU A 259 -15.20 6.01 9.43
N GLU A 260 -15.31 7.34 9.39
CA GLU A 260 -15.99 8.06 8.31
C GLU A 260 -15.36 7.75 6.94
N GLY A 261 -14.01 7.80 6.88
CA GLY A 261 -13.26 7.45 5.67
C GLY A 261 -13.51 6.02 5.22
N ARG A 262 -13.55 5.07 6.16
CA ARG A 262 -13.87 3.66 5.89
C ARG A 262 -15.26 3.51 5.29
N GLN A 263 -16.27 4.12 5.91
CA GLN A 263 -17.66 4.06 5.42
C GLN A 263 -17.81 4.69 4.03
N MET A 264 -17.12 5.82 3.78
CA MET A 264 -17.10 6.41 2.45
C MET A 264 -16.48 5.46 1.43
N VAL A 265 -15.31 4.90 1.72
CA VAL A 265 -14.63 3.93 0.85
C VAL A 265 -15.55 2.75 0.50
N PHE A 266 -16.28 2.21 1.46
CA PHE A 266 -17.21 1.11 1.21
C PHE A 266 -18.31 1.46 0.21
N ARG A 267 -18.99 2.58 0.43
CA ARG A 267 -20.06 3.04 -0.48
C ARG A 267 -19.50 3.27 -1.88
N GLU A 268 -18.39 3.97 -1.97
CA GLU A 268 -17.79 4.37 -3.24
C GLU A 268 -17.12 3.20 -3.98
N ALA A 269 -16.55 2.23 -3.26
CA ALA A 269 -16.03 1.00 -3.87
C ALA A 269 -17.13 0.19 -4.57
N LYS A 270 -18.32 0.10 -3.96
CA LYS A 270 -19.47 -0.56 -4.58
C LYS A 270 -19.87 0.15 -5.87
N TYR A 271 -20.04 1.48 -5.81
CA TYR A 271 -20.37 2.30 -6.97
C TYR A 271 -19.34 2.12 -8.11
N LEU A 272 -18.06 2.26 -7.80
CA LEU A 272 -17.00 2.12 -8.80
C LEU A 272 -16.95 0.74 -9.44
N LYS A 273 -17.10 -0.33 -8.66
CA LYS A 273 -17.13 -1.70 -9.19
C LYS A 273 -18.27 -1.88 -10.19
N GLU A 274 -19.49 -1.44 -9.83
CA GLU A 274 -20.66 -1.55 -10.69
C GLU A 274 -20.49 -0.73 -11.99
N GLU A 275 -20.00 0.50 -11.90
CA GLU A 275 -19.82 1.37 -13.07
C GLU A 275 -18.70 0.88 -14.00
N LEU A 276 -17.56 0.42 -13.44
CA LEU A 276 -16.48 -0.18 -14.24
C LEU A 276 -16.95 -1.42 -15.00
N GLN A 277 -17.75 -2.29 -14.35
CA GLN A 277 -18.35 -3.46 -15.00
C GLN A 277 -19.33 -3.05 -16.12
N ARG A 278 -20.13 -1.99 -15.93
CA ARG A 278 -21.01 -1.44 -17.00
C ARG A 278 -20.22 -0.90 -18.19
N LEU A 279 -19.00 -0.43 -17.97
CA LEU A 279 -18.08 -0.03 -19.03
C LEU A 279 -17.37 -1.21 -19.71
N GLY A 280 -17.69 -2.45 -19.32
CA GLY A 280 -17.08 -3.68 -19.87
C GLY A 280 -15.71 -4.02 -19.31
N MET A 281 -15.31 -3.43 -18.18
CA MET A 281 -14.07 -3.77 -17.49
C MET A 281 -14.24 -5.05 -16.67
N GLU A 282 -13.21 -5.88 -16.62
CA GLU A 282 -13.14 -7.02 -15.72
C GLU A 282 -12.64 -6.56 -14.35
N VAL A 283 -13.52 -6.56 -13.35
CA VAL A 283 -13.24 -6.03 -12.00
C VAL A 283 -12.97 -7.16 -11.02
N PHE A 284 -11.83 -7.12 -10.35
CA PHE A 284 -11.44 -8.08 -9.32
C PHE A 284 -12.02 -7.70 -7.94
N PRO A 285 -12.20 -8.67 -7.03
CA PRO A 285 -12.91 -8.47 -5.75
C PRO A 285 -12.02 -7.77 -4.69
N SER A 286 -11.53 -6.55 -5.00
CA SER A 286 -10.75 -5.74 -4.07
C SER A 286 -11.52 -5.40 -2.80
N GLU A 287 -10.88 -5.50 -1.64
CA GLU A 287 -11.41 -5.16 -0.31
C GLU A 287 -10.73 -3.92 0.31
N ALA A 288 -9.75 -3.35 -0.41
CA ALA A 288 -9.04 -2.13 -0.02
C ALA A 288 -9.75 -0.85 -0.50
N ASN A 289 -9.15 0.32 -0.22
CA ASN A 289 -9.65 1.62 -0.67
C ASN A 289 -9.35 1.93 -2.15
N TYR A 290 -9.18 0.90 -2.95
CA TYR A 290 -8.95 0.99 -4.39
C TYR A 290 -9.57 -0.21 -5.11
N ILE A 291 -9.82 -0.05 -6.40
CA ILE A 291 -10.35 -1.09 -7.26
C ILE A 291 -9.28 -1.50 -8.25
N PHE A 292 -9.00 -2.79 -8.35
CA PHE A 292 -8.13 -3.40 -9.34
C PHE A 292 -8.98 -4.03 -10.44
N PHE A 293 -8.62 -3.77 -11.70
CA PHE A 293 -9.41 -4.23 -12.84
C PHE A 293 -8.55 -4.37 -14.10
N HIS A 294 -9.07 -5.12 -15.07
CA HIS A 294 -8.52 -5.25 -16.41
C HIS A 294 -9.43 -4.53 -17.43
N GLY A 295 -8.82 -3.86 -18.41
CA GLY A 295 -9.51 -3.09 -19.46
C GLY A 295 -8.63 -2.87 -20.68
N PRO A 296 -9.03 -1.97 -21.63
CA PRO A 296 -8.25 -1.69 -22.84
C PRO A 296 -6.82 -1.28 -22.54
N GLU A 297 -5.83 -1.76 -23.32
CA GLU A 297 -4.41 -1.52 -23.07
C GLU A 297 -3.99 -0.05 -23.08
N ASN A 298 -4.77 0.81 -23.73
CA ASN A 298 -4.54 2.25 -23.85
C ASN A 298 -5.42 3.08 -22.89
N LEU A 299 -6.06 2.46 -21.90
CA LEU A 299 -6.99 3.16 -21.01
C LEU A 299 -6.28 4.25 -20.18
N PHE A 300 -5.01 4.06 -19.84
CA PHE A 300 -4.22 5.06 -19.11
C PHE A 300 -4.12 6.37 -19.92
N GLU A 301 -3.73 6.28 -21.18
CA GLU A 301 -3.60 7.42 -22.10
C GLU A 301 -4.95 8.10 -22.30
N ILE A 302 -6.00 7.32 -22.55
CA ILE A 302 -7.38 7.81 -22.66
C ILE A 302 -7.79 8.61 -21.43
N CYS A 303 -7.53 8.11 -20.22
CA CYS A 303 -7.87 8.80 -18.98
C CYS A 303 -7.07 10.11 -18.82
N VAL A 304 -5.77 10.10 -19.13
CA VAL A 304 -4.92 11.29 -19.05
C VAL A 304 -5.42 12.39 -20.01
N GLU A 305 -5.80 12.04 -21.24
CA GLU A 305 -6.39 12.98 -22.21
C GLU A 305 -7.72 13.59 -21.72
N GLN A 306 -8.48 12.87 -20.92
CA GLN A 306 -9.72 13.35 -20.30
C GLN A 306 -9.49 14.04 -18.93
N GLY A 307 -8.22 14.30 -18.53
CA GLY A 307 -7.89 15.00 -17.29
C GLY A 307 -7.98 14.14 -16.02
N VAL A 308 -7.86 12.81 -16.13
CA VAL A 308 -7.89 11.87 -15.01
C VAL A 308 -6.64 11.00 -15.01
N LEU A 309 -6.02 10.85 -13.85
CA LEU A 309 -4.83 10.02 -13.66
C LEU A 309 -5.19 8.73 -12.93
N ILE A 310 -5.08 7.59 -13.62
CA ILE A 310 -5.23 6.25 -13.03
C ILE A 310 -3.86 5.59 -12.84
N ARG A 311 -3.80 4.47 -12.13
CA ARG A 311 -2.56 3.70 -11.98
C ARG A 311 -2.50 2.59 -13.03
N ASP A 312 -1.60 2.71 -14.00
CA ASP A 312 -1.20 1.61 -14.88
C ASP A 312 -0.34 0.62 -14.09
N CYS A 313 -0.81 -0.62 -13.96
CA CYS A 313 -0.17 -1.68 -13.19
C CYS A 313 0.70 -2.61 -14.05
N SER A 314 0.94 -2.31 -15.32
CA SER A 314 1.72 -3.16 -16.24
C SER A 314 3.17 -3.37 -15.81
N ASN A 315 3.69 -2.52 -14.92
CA ASN A 315 5.06 -2.60 -14.40
C ASN A 315 5.21 -3.48 -13.16
N TYR A 316 4.11 -4.06 -12.65
CA TYR A 316 4.21 -5.04 -11.56
C TYR A 316 4.62 -6.41 -12.11
N SER A 317 5.53 -7.10 -11.40
CA SER A 317 5.89 -8.48 -11.73
C SER A 317 4.65 -9.36 -11.77
N GLY A 318 4.49 -10.15 -12.85
CA GLY A 318 3.32 -11.01 -13.05
C GLY A 318 2.11 -10.33 -13.72
N LEU A 319 2.17 -9.03 -14.02
CA LEU A 319 1.13 -8.33 -14.79
C LEU A 319 1.62 -7.92 -16.18
N ARG A 320 0.65 -7.65 -17.07
CA ARG A 320 0.84 -7.13 -18.43
C ARG A 320 0.07 -5.83 -18.61
N LYS A 321 0.09 -5.24 -19.81
CA LYS A 321 -0.77 -4.11 -20.15
C LYS A 321 -2.24 -4.47 -19.99
N GLY A 322 -3.07 -3.47 -19.70
CA GLY A 322 -4.50 -3.63 -19.48
C GLY A 322 -4.90 -3.77 -18.01
N TYR A 323 -3.94 -3.94 -17.08
CA TYR A 323 -4.26 -3.95 -15.65
C TYR A 323 -4.11 -2.57 -15.03
N TYR A 324 -5.13 -2.16 -14.33
CA TYR A 324 -5.22 -0.82 -13.76
C TYR A 324 -5.72 -0.86 -12.31
N ARG A 325 -5.43 0.22 -11.59
CA ARG A 325 -5.92 0.43 -10.24
C ARG A 325 -6.38 1.88 -10.08
N VAL A 326 -7.56 2.07 -9.49
CA VAL A 326 -8.11 3.39 -9.15
C VAL A 326 -8.44 3.45 -7.66
N ALA A 327 -8.10 4.55 -7.00
CA ALA A 327 -8.52 4.82 -5.63
C ALA A 327 -10.00 5.18 -5.57
N GLY A 328 -10.71 4.78 -4.50
CA GLY A 328 -12.00 5.34 -4.17
C GLY A 328 -11.85 6.78 -3.65
N ARG A 329 -12.62 7.71 -4.23
CA ARG A 329 -12.62 9.13 -3.86
C ARG A 329 -14.03 9.59 -3.48
N THR A 330 -14.31 10.90 -3.44
CA THR A 330 -15.67 11.39 -3.25
C THR A 330 -16.58 10.93 -4.38
N HIS A 331 -17.89 10.93 -4.13
CA HIS A 331 -18.85 10.47 -5.14
C HIS A 331 -18.79 11.30 -6.44
N GLU A 332 -18.67 12.62 -6.30
CA GLU A 332 -18.55 13.55 -7.42
C GLU A 332 -17.27 13.28 -8.24
N GLU A 333 -16.15 13.08 -7.57
CA GLU A 333 -14.90 12.73 -8.23
C GLU A 333 -14.97 11.36 -8.92
N ASN A 334 -15.59 10.37 -8.28
CA ASN A 334 -15.80 9.04 -8.86
C ASN A 334 -16.70 9.08 -10.11
N GLN A 335 -17.75 9.91 -10.10
CA GLN A 335 -18.58 10.17 -11.29
C GLN A 335 -17.76 10.79 -12.44
N GLU A 336 -16.83 11.70 -12.11
CA GLU A 336 -15.93 12.30 -13.10
C GLU A 336 -15.01 11.26 -13.74
N LEU A 337 -14.41 10.35 -12.93
CA LEU A 337 -13.61 9.22 -13.41
C LEU A 337 -14.41 8.38 -14.42
N ILE A 338 -15.62 7.97 -14.05
CA ILE A 338 -16.46 7.12 -14.90
C ILE A 338 -16.87 7.84 -16.19
N ARG A 339 -17.17 9.15 -16.12
CA ARG A 339 -17.45 9.96 -17.31
C ARG A 339 -16.23 10.02 -18.23
N ALA A 340 -15.05 10.32 -17.69
CA ALA A 340 -13.80 10.39 -18.44
C ALA A 340 -13.50 9.07 -19.17
N MET A 341 -13.65 7.94 -18.49
CA MET A 341 -13.46 6.62 -19.09
C MET A 341 -14.48 6.34 -20.21
N ARG A 342 -15.77 6.64 -19.99
CA ARG A 342 -16.84 6.42 -20.98
C ARG A 342 -16.63 7.26 -22.24
N ASP A 343 -16.43 8.56 -22.07
CA ASP A 343 -16.30 9.50 -23.18
C ASP A 343 -15.01 9.24 -23.96
N GLY A 344 -13.92 8.97 -23.25
CA GLY A 344 -12.63 8.69 -23.86
C GLY A 344 -12.62 7.37 -24.65
N THR A 345 -13.18 6.29 -24.09
CA THR A 345 -13.27 5.01 -24.82
C THR A 345 -14.18 5.10 -26.03
N THR A 346 -15.28 5.86 -25.95
CA THR A 346 -16.17 6.10 -27.10
C THR A 346 -15.44 6.86 -28.22
N LYS A 347 -14.72 7.93 -27.90
CA LYS A 347 -13.92 8.70 -28.87
C LYS A 347 -12.85 7.84 -29.54
N ALA A 348 -12.13 7.04 -28.74
CA ALA A 348 -11.09 6.14 -29.25
C ALA A 348 -11.67 5.08 -30.22
N ALA A 349 -12.84 4.53 -29.91
CA ALA A 349 -13.51 3.57 -30.78
C ALA A 349 -13.95 4.19 -32.10
N VAL A 350 -14.48 5.43 -32.08
CA VAL A 350 -14.87 6.17 -33.30
C VAL A 350 -13.65 6.45 -34.16
N ALA A 351 -12.58 6.99 -33.58
CA ALA A 351 -11.35 7.29 -34.32
C ALA A 351 -10.74 6.04 -34.96
N HIS A 352 -10.74 4.90 -34.25
CA HIS A 352 -10.26 3.62 -34.81
C HIS A 352 -11.12 3.15 -35.98
N ALA A 353 -12.44 3.29 -35.90
CA ALA A 353 -13.37 2.93 -36.99
C ALA A 353 -13.22 3.83 -38.23
N GLU A 354 -12.83 5.10 -38.06
CA GLU A 354 -12.53 6.01 -39.15
C GLU A 354 -11.23 5.61 -39.87
N VAL A 355 -10.18 5.29 -39.14
CA VAL A 355 -8.89 4.83 -39.73
C VAL A 355 -9.08 3.54 -40.53
N LEU A 356 -9.83 2.56 -40.02
CA LEU A 356 -10.09 1.30 -40.73
C LEU A 356 -10.86 1.55 -42.08
N LYS A 357 -11.80 2.50 -42.08
CA LYS A 357 -12.52 2.86 -43.32
C LYS A 357 -11.63 3.55 -44.35
N GLU A 358 -10.66 4.35 -43.91
CA GLU A 358 -9.68 4.98 -44.82
C GLU A 358 -8.71 3.94 -45.41
N GLU A 359 -8.30 2.96 -44.59
CA GLU A 359 -7.45 1.85 -45.04
C GLU A 359 -8.16 0.90 -46.04
N GLU A 360 -9.48 0.68 -45.87
CA GLU A 360 -10.29 -0.11 -46.84
C GLU A 360 -10.56 0.61 -48.17
N GLN A 361 -10.42 1.95 -48.19
CA GLN A 361 -10.65 2.77 -49.39
C GLN A 361 -9.37 3.09 -50.19
N ALA A 362 -8.20 2.77 -49.63
CA ALA A 362 -6.87 3.00 -50.23
C ALA A 362 -6.34 1.73 -50.93
#